data_79f271d693f1446e207dfbc26ec1c44a
#
_entry.id   79f271d693f1446e207dfbc26ec1c44a
#
_cell.length_a   1.000
_cell.length_b   1.000
_cell.length_c   1.000
_cell.angle_alpha   90.00
_cell.angle_beta   90.00
_cell.angle_gamma   90.00
#
_symmetry.space_group_name_H-M   'P 1'
#
loop_
_entity.id
_entity.type
_entity.pdbx_description
1 polymer ?
#
loop_
_entity_poly.entity_id
_entity_poly.type
_entity_poly.pdbx_seq_one_letter_code
_entity_poly.pdbx_strand_id
1 'polypeptide(L)'
;MILCAILRQIALVLSAGLFSSELRTLAPDVIFVDQLSVCVPLFRIIYPHAKVLFYGHYPDRLLVKQDQGWTKHIKRAYRVPFDAVEEWSTGCSDSIVVNSKYTRSVYRSTFPWFRLRALRVIYPCVDTKASEPSDAQSLWPDKKLLLSINRFEGKKDLSLAVEAYAGLSAQERSKARLVIAGGYDSAIHENVRTHKALQGLAESLKLTHATFKPQDTSLTDLSTEDVDVLFLLSVPQELKARLLQSASLLVYTPTNEHFGIVPLEAMLAGVPVLATNTGGPLETIYDGRTGWLRSPSKTEQWTDVMRKPLIPSSADGLKKMGQSGRERVLAEFSQTKMTQLFDHEIQRVVQSTDARPKVMPEWLYALLWILAIAIPAIALTMKVMWWAIDTDQAKAAEELLKSATETAASVASSAASSASSSHGEL
;
A
#
# COMPACT_ATOMS: atom_id res chain seq x y z
N MET A 1 -8.32 -8.86 -1.87
CA MET A 1 -7.01 -8.74 -1.21
C MET A 1 -7.12 -8.13 0.19
N ILE A 2 -7.81 -7.00 0.42
CA ILE A 2 -7.91 -6.35 1.75
C ILE A 2 -8.54 -7.26 2.82
N LEU A 3 -9.63 -7.96 2.49
CA LEU A 3 -10.28 -8.90 3.43
C LEU A 3 -9.31 -9.99 3.91
N CYS A 4 -8.49 -10.55 3.02
CA CYS A 4 -7.49 -11.55 3.40
C CYS A 4 -6.43 -10.98 4.35
N ALA A 5 -5.99 -9.72 4.12
CA ALA A 5 -5.04 -9.05 5.00
C ALA A 5 -5.65 -8.81 6.39
N ILE A 6 -6.89 -8.34 6.45
CA ILE A 6 -7.66 -8.15 7.68
C ILE A 6 -7.79 -9.48 8.44
N LEU A 7 -8.25 -10.54 7.78
CA LEU A 7 -8.44 -11.86 8.42
C LEU A 7 -7.12 -12.43 8.92
N ARG A 8 -6.02 -12.28 8.15
CA ARG A 8 -4.70 -12.74 8.58
C ARG A 8 -4.19 -11.98 9.80
N GLN A 9 -4.39 -10.67 9.86
CA GLN A 9 -3.98 -9.86 11.01
C GLN A 9 -4.80 -10.22 12.25
N ILE A 10 -6.12 -10.36 12.11
CA ILE A 10 -7.01 -10.79 13.21
C ILE A 10 -6.59 -12.19 13.72
N ALA A 11 -6.41 -13.15 12.82
CA ALA A 11 -5.98 -14.49 13.17
C ALA A 11 -4.63 -14.49 13.90
N LEU A 12 -3.66 -13.69 13.41
CA LEU A 12 -2.36 -13.56 14.07
C LEU A 12 -2.49 -13.01 15.49
N VAL A 13 -3.24 -11.92 15.67
CA VAL A 13 -3.41 -11.28 16.99
C VAL A 13 -4.16 -12.18 17.96
N LEU A 14 -5.22 -12.86 17.51
CA LEU A 14 -5.95 -13.81 18.35
C LEU A 14 -5.09 -15.02 18.69
N SER A 15 -4.37 -15.57 17.72
CA SER A 15 -3.46 -16.70 17.94
C SER A 15 -2.37 -16.36 18.94
N ALA A 16 -1.68 -15.25 18.73
CA ALA A 16 -0.59 -14.81 19.61
C ALA A 16 -1.10 -14.31 20.97
N GLY A 17 -2.25 -13.65 21.03
CA GLY A 17 -2.79 -13.07 22.26
C GLY A 17 -3.56 -14.03 23.15
N LEU A 18 -4.27 -15.01 22.57
CA LEU A 18 -5.13 -15.94 23.34
C LEU A 18 -4.49 -17.33 23.52
N PHE A 19 -3.78 -17.83 22.51
CA PHE A 19 -3.27 -19.19 22.48
C PHE A 19 -1.75 -19.29 22.73
N SER A 20 -1.01 -18.17 22.66
CA SER A 20 0.40 -18.12 23.00
C SER A 20 0.62 -17.43 24.35
N SER A 21 1.54 -17.94 25.15
CA SER A 21 2.01 -17.27 26.37
C SER A 21 2.99 -16.12 26.10
N GLU A 22 3.58 -16.08 24.91
CA GLU A 22 4.66 -15.14 24.56
C GLU A 22 4.25 -13.68 24.72
N LEU A 23 3.16 -13.25 24.12
CA LEU A 23 2.69 -11.87 24.23
C LEU A 23 2.21 -11.52 25.65
N ARG A 24 1.71 -12.49 26.43
CA ARG A 24 1.35 -12.26 27.83
C ARG A 24 2.59 -12.05 28.69
N THR A 25 3.66 -12.76 28.40
CA THR A 25 4.94 -12.65 29.12
C THR A 25 5.66 -11.34 28.80
N LEU A 26 5.51 -10.83 27.57
CA LEU A 26 6.10 -9.55 27.15
C LEU A 26 5.54 -8.34 27.90
N ALA A 27 4.25 -8.37 28.32
CA ALA A 27 3.57 -7.28 29.01
C ALA A 27 3.95 -5.88 28.46
N PRO A 28 3.68 -5.57 27.17
CA PRO A 28 4.24 -4.39 26.52
C PRO A 28 3.61 -3.10 27.09
N ASP A 29 4.42 -2.06 27.28
CA ASP A 29 3.93 -0.71 27.61
C ASP A 29 3.35 -0.02 26.38
N VAL A 30 3.93 -0.29 25.20
CA VAL A 30 3.50 0.30 23.91
C VAL A 30 3.44 -0.77 22.83
N ILE A 31 2.37 -0.74 22.05
CA ILE A 31 2.20 -1.54 20.84
C ILE A 31 2.26 -0.60 19.64
N PHE A 32 3.25 -0.81 18.78
CA PHE A 32 3.40 -0.09 17.53
C PHE A 32 2.69 -0.84 16.41
N VAL A 33 1.74 -0.17 15.75
CA VAL A 33 0.96 -0.74 14.63
C VAL A 33 1.27 0.02 13.36
N ASP A 34 1.80 -0.67 12.36
CA ASP A 34 2.15 -0.10 11.07
C ASP A 34 1.09 -0.42 10.02
N GLN A 35 0.62 0.59 9.31
CA GLN A 35 -0.27 0.60 8.16
C GLN A 35 -1.70 0.06 8.40
N LEU A 36 -1.91 -1.14 8.92
CA LEU A 36 -3.22 -1.76 9.02
C LEU A 36 -3.75 -1.71 10.46
N SER A 37 -4.78 -0.90 10.69
CA SER A 37 -5.29 -0.57 12.03
C SER A 37 -6.33 -1.54 12.58
N VAL A 38 -6.82 -2.52 11.80
CA VAL A 38 -7.99 -3.34 12.16
C VAL A 38 -7.86 -4.06 13.51
N CYS A 39 -6.64 -4.40 13.94
CA CYS A 39 -6.39 -5.05 15.23
C CYS A 39 -6.16 -4.10 16.41
N VAL A 40 -6.12 -2.78 16.18
CA VAL A 40 -5.97 -1.81 17.28
C VAL A 40 -7.02 -2.00 18.38
N PRO A 41 -8.32 -2.16 18.09
CA PRO A 41 -9.33 -2.43 19.11
C PRO A 41 -9.05 -3.73 19.89
N LEU A 42 -8.60 -4.78 19.22
CA LEU A 42 -8.25 -6.07 19.87
C LEU A 42 -7.06 -5.91 20.82
N PHE A 43 -6.01 -5.22 20.42
CA PHE A 43 -4.89 -4.91 21.29
C PHE A 43 -5.34 -4.14 22.55
N ARG A 44 -6.25 -3.21 22.40
CA ARG A 44 -6.81 -2.43 23.52
C ARG A 44 -7.62 -3.26 24.51
N ILE A 45 -8.24 -4.35 24.03
CA ILE A 45 -8.99 -5.31 24.86
C ILE A 45 -8.04 -6.31 25.53
N ILE A 46 -7.10 -6.87 24.78
CA ILE A 46 -6.19 -7.92 25.28
C ILE A 46 -5.12 -7.31 26.21
N TYR A 47 -4.65 -6.10 25.90
CA TYR A 47 -3.61 -5.38 26.66
C TYR A 47 -4.14 -4.01 27.12
N PRO A 48 -5.05 -3.94 28.11
CA PRO A 48 -5.70 -2.70 28.52
C PRO A 48 -4.72 -1.65 29.07
N HIS A 49 -3.56 -2.07 29.55
CA HIS A 49 -2.51 -1.17 30.05
C HIS A 49 -1.62 -0.62 28.95
N ALA A 50 -1.36 -1.41 27.90
CA ALA A 50 -0.52 -1.00 26.79
C ALA A 50 -1.13 0.17 26.02
N LYS A 51 -0.30 1.15 25.66
CA LYS A 51 -0.67 2.23 24.74
C LYS A 51 -0.50 1.78 23.31
N VAL A 52 -1.34 2.23 22.39
CA VAL A 52 -1.24 1.88 20.97
C VAL A 52 -0.87 3.11 20.16
N LEU A 53 0.27 3.05 19.49
CA LEU A 53 0.75 4.03 18.53
C LEU A 53 0.55 3.47 17.12
N PHE A 54 -0.24 4.16 16.31
CA PHE A 54 -0.49 3.80 14.91
C PHE A 54 0.35 4.68 13.98
N TYR A 55 1.06 4.05 13.01
CA TYR A 55 1.80 4.74 11.97
C TYR A 55 1.13 4.52 10.61
N GLY A 56 0.59 5.60 10.05
CA GLY A 56 -0.16 5.58 8.80
C GLY A 56 0.65 6.08 7.62
N HIS A 57 0.76 5.27 6.56
CA HIS A 57 1.40 5.67 5.31
C HIS A 57 0.43 6.35 4.35
N TYR A 58 -0.77 5.79 4.20
CA TYR A 58 -1.84 6.36 3.37
C TYR A 58 -3.16 5.63 3.66
N PRO A 59 -4.34 6.30 3.59
CA PRO A 59 -5.61 5.63 3.78
C PRO A 59 -5.84 4.52 2.76
N ASP A 60 -6.14 3.29 3.21
CA ASP A 60 -6.42 2.15 2.33
C ASP A 60 -7.63 2.39 1.44
N ARG A 61 -8.59 3.20 1.93
CA ARG A 61 -9.74 3.67 1.17
C ARG A 61 -9.36 4.29 -0.17
N LEU A 62 -8.24 4.98 -0.27
CA LEU A 62 -7.78 5.70 -1.46
C LEU A 62 -6.83 4.89 -2.36
N LEU A 63 -6.32 3.74 -1.88
CA LEU A 63 -5.43 2.87 -2.65
C LEU A 63 -6.14 2.04 -3.71
N VAL A 64 -7.47 1.98 -3.65
CA VAL A 64 -8.27 1.19 -4.59
C VAL A 64 -8.42 1.91 -5.90
N LYS A 65 -8.04 1.25 -7.00
CA LYS A 65 -8.27 1.75 -8.36
C LYS A 65 -9.77 1.99 -8.58
N GLN A 66 -10.12 3.20 -9.03
CA GLN A 66 -11.49 3.52 -9.41
C GLN A 66 -11.78 2.87 -10.78
N ASP A 67 -12.60 1.83 -10.79
CA ASP A 67 -13.14 1.28 -12.04
C ASP A 67 -14.13 2.26 -12.66
N GLN A 68 -14.26 2.18 -13.97
CA GLN A 68 -15.28 2.93 -14.71
C GLN A 68 -16.52 2.03 -14.91
N GLY A 69 -17.71 2.64 -14.96
CA GLY A 69 -18.95 1.93 -15.24
C GLY A 69 -19.72 1.46 -13.99
N TRP A 70 -20.69 0.56 -14.18
CA TRP A 70 -21.62 0.09 -13.13
C TRP A 70 -20.94 -0.66 -11.98
N THR A 71 -19.86 -1.36 -12.25
CA THR A 71 -19.03 -2.05 -11.26
C THR A 71 -18.48 -1.10 -10.18
N LYS A 72 -18.34 0.20 -10.48
CA LYS A 72 -17.95 1.25 -9.54
C LYS A 72 -18.89 1.35 -8.34
N HIS A 73 -20.21 1.28 -8.58
CA HIS A 73 -21.21 1.42 -7.52
C HIS A 73 -21.22 0.20 -6.60
N ILE A 74 -21.11 -1.01 -7.17
CA ILE A 74 -21.04 -2.26 -6.40
C ILE A 74 -19.77 -2.29 -5.53
N LYS A 75 -18.62 -1.95 -6.12
CA LYS A 75 -17.36 -1.88 -5.36
C LYS A 75 -17.39 -0.81 -4.27
N ARG A 76 -18.01 0.34 -4.53
CA ARG A 76 -18.18 1.39 -3.53
C ARG A 76 -19.06 0.92 -2.37
N ALA A 77 -20.19 0.30 -2.64
CA ALA A 77 -21.08 -0.25 -1.62
C ALA A 77 -20.37 -1.34 -0.78
N TYR A 78 -19.66 -2.27 -1.45
CA TYR A 78 -18.86 -3.29 -0.77
C TYR A 78 -17.79 -2.69 0.15
N ARG A 79 -17.21 -1.54 -0.20
CA ARG A 79 -16.13 -0.93 0.58
C ARG A 79 -16.59 -0.13 1.79
N VAL A 80 -17.83 0.37 1.80
CA VAL A 80 -18.33 1.21 2.92
C VAL A 80 -18.04 0.61 4.31
N PRO A 81 -18.33 -0.68 4.60
CA PRO A 81 -18.03 -1.25 5.91
C PRO A 81 -16.52 -1.30 6.21
N PHE A 82 -15.67 -1.58 5.21
CA PHE A 82 -14.22 -1.61 5.41
C PHE A 82 -13.65 -0.22 5.68
N ASP A 83 -14.13 0.79 4.95
CA ASP A 83 -13.73 2.18 5.14
C ASP A 83 -14.15 2.70 6.53
N ALA A 84 -15.32 2.31 7.01
CA ALA A 84 -15.78 2.64 8.36
C ALA A 84 -14.95 1.93 9.45
N VAL A 85 -14.58 0.68 9.21
CA VAL A 85 -13.70 -0.09 10.11
C VAL A 85 -12.30 0.52 10.14
N GLU A 86 -11.75 0.97 9.01
CA GLU A 86 -10.46 1.63 8.95
C GLU A 86 -10.46 2.92 9.79
N GLU A 87 -11.45 3.80 9.59
CA GLU A 87 -11.58 5.04 10.37
C GLU A 87 -11.73 4.77 11.87
N TRP A 88 -12.63 3.87 12.23
CA TRP A 88 -12.90 3.52 13.61
C TRP A 88 -11.69 2.86 14.29
N SER A 89 -11.11 1.83 13.69
CA SER A 89 -10.00 1.10 14.29
C SER A 89 -8.74 1.97 14.43
N THR A 90 -8.45 2.81 13.42
CA THR A 90 -7.37 3.82 13.52
C THR A 90 -7.69 4.80 14.64
N GLY A 91 -8.96 5.21 14.75
CA GLY A 91 -9.44 6.12 15.81
C GLY A 91 -9.28 5.57 17.23
N CYS A 92 -9.18 4.26 17.41
CA CYS A 92 -8.94 3.62 18.72
C CYS A 92 -7.48 3.73 19.20
N SER A 93 -6.55 4.20 18.38
CA SER A 93 -5.14 4.37 18.79
C SER A 93 -4.97 5.50 19.79
N ASP A 94 -4.03 5.36 20.74
CA ASP A 94 -3.68 6.41 21.71
C ASP A 94 -2.93 7.56 21.00
N SER A 95 -2.09 7.24 20.01
CA SER A 95 -1.49 8.22 19.11
C SER A 95 -1.57 7.77 17.66
N ILE A 96 -1.77 8.74 16.76
CA ILE A 96 -1.75 8.54 15.31
C ILE A 96 -0.61 9.39 14.74
N VAL A 97 0.36 8.70 14.16
CA VAL A 97 1.49 9.30 13.46
C VAL A 97 1.36 9.01 11.97
N VAL A 98 1.72 9.95 11.12
CA VAL A 98 1.68 9.80 9.66
C VAL A 98 3.02 10.19 9.05
N ASN A 99 3.30 9.67 7.87
CA ASN A 99 4.59 9.79 7.20
C ASN A 99 4.88 11.17 6.57
N SER A 100 3.87 12.07 6.46
CA SER A 100 4.06 13.40 5.88
C SER A 100 2.91 14.35 6.26
N LYS A 101 3.12 15.65 6.09
CA LYS A 101 2.06 16.68 6.22
C LYS A 101 1.00 16.49 5.13
N TYR A 102 1.43 16.08 3.94
CA TYR A 102 0.52 15.72 2.85
C TYR A 102 -0.40 14.57 3.28
N THR A 103 0.15 13.46 3.75
CA THR A 103 -0.64 12.33 4.27
C THR A 103 -1.55 12.75 5.41
N ARG A 104 -1.08 13.63 6.32
CA ARG A 104 -1.93 14.20 7.38
C ARG A 104 -3.15 14.94 6.82
N SER A 105 -2.96 15.74 5.76
CA SER A 105 -4.07 16.44 5.12
C SER A 105 -5.04 15.46 4.46
N VAL A 106 -4.52 14.40 3.84
CA VAL A 106 -5.32 13.34 3.23
C VAL A 106 -6.15 12.58 4.28
N TYR A 107 -5.56 12.20 5.42
CA TYR A 107 -6.30 11.58 6.52
C TYR A 107 -7.44 12.47 7.01
N ARG A 108 -7.20 13.76 7.22
CA ARG A 108 -8.21 14.73 7.66
C ARG A 108 -9.33 14.97 6.66
N SER A 109 -9.02 14.94 5.37
CA SER A 109 -10.04 15.09 4.31
C SER A 109 -10.83 13.81 4.08
N THR A 110 -10.21 12.64 4.30
CA THR A 110 -10.81 11.33 4.04
C THR A 110 -11.69 10.86 5.20
N PHE A 111 -11.25 11.08 6.44
CA PHE A 111 -11.89 10.59 7.65
C PHE A 111 -12.41 11.76 8.50
N PRO A 112 -13.75 11.93 8.60
CA PRO A 112 -14.36 13.03 9.37
C PRO A 112 -13.92 13.07 10.83
N TRP A 113 -13.71 11.93 11.49
CA TRP A 113 -13.31 11.86 12.90
C TRP A 113 -11.91 12.42 13.17
N PHE A 114 -11.04 12.48 12.14
CA PHE A 114 -9.66 12.98 12.29
C PHE A 114 -9.50 14.47 12.02
N ARG A 115 -10.59 15.18 11.68
CA ARG A 115 -10.53 16.63 11.41
C ARG A 115 -9.99 17.43 12.58
N LEU A 116 -10.44 17.09 13.80
CA LEU A 116 -10.06 17.76 15.04
C LEU A 116 -9.01 16.99 15.85
N ARG A 117 -8.64 15.79 15.42
CA ARG A 117 -7.68 14.96 16.13
C ARG A 117 -6.25 15.39 15.84
N ALA A 118 -5.38 15.31 16.86
CA ALA A 118 -3.96 15.54 16.69
C ALA A 118 -3.33 14.37 15.91
N LEU A 119 -2.97 14.63 14.65
CA LEU A 119 -2.18 13.73 13.82
C LEU A 119 -0.75 14.26 13.80
N ARG A 120 0.19 13.48 14.32
CA ARG A 120 1.61 13.85 14.34
C ARG A 120 2.29 13.42 13.05
N VAL A 121 3.35 14.11 12.67
CA VAL A 121 4.13 13.78 11.49
C VAL A 121 5.51 13.33 11.92
N ILE A 122 5.89 12.12 11.53
CA ILE A 122 7.25 11.60 11.64
C ILE A 122 7.62 11.10 10.25
N TYR A 123 8.58 11.78 9.63
CA TYR A 123 9.00 11.46 8.28
C TYR A 123 9.74 10.12 8.24
N PRO A 124 9.55 9.31 7.17
CA PRO A 124 10.40 8.17 6.91
C PRO A 124 11.86 8.58 6.74
N CYS A 125 12.77 7.73 7.14
CA CYS A 125 14.20 7.95 6.96
C CYS A 125 14.74 7.26 5.71
N VAL A 126 15.93 7.69 5.30
CA VAL A 126 16.78 6.99 4.33
C VAL A 126 18.01 6.42 5.04
N ASP A 127 18.53 5.32 4.52
CA ASP A 127 19.77 4.75 5.01
C ASP A 127 20.95 5.65 4.63
N THR A 128 21.47 6.36 5.63
CA THR A 128 22.57 7.31 5.43
C THR A 128 23.93 6.64 5.25
N LYS A 129 24.05 5.34 5.59
CA LYS A 129 25.30 4.58 5.43
C LYS A 129 25.49 4.06 4.01
N ALA A 130 24.39 3.76 3.32
CA ALA A 130 24.41 3.18 1.96
C ALA A 130 24.89 4.16 0.87
N SER A 131 25.04 5.45 1.16
CA SER A 131 25.33 6.51 0.18
C SER A 131 26.58 7.32 0.55
N GLU A 132 27.62 6.68 1.10
CA GLU A 132 28.91 7.35 1.15
C GLU A 132 29.43 7.60 -0.27
N PRO A 133 29.95 8.80 -0.53
CA PRO A 133 30.52 9.10 -1.86
C PRO A 133 31.64 8.08 -2.14
N SER A 134 31.44 7.25 -3.14
CA SER A 134 32.51 6.38 -3.63
C SER A 134 33.17 7.09 -4.83
N ASP A 135 34.49 6.92 -4.96
CA ASP A 135 35.25 7.40 -6.14
C ASP A 135 34.93 6.59 -7.41
N ALA A 136 33.75 5.96 -7.46
CA ALA A 136 33.32 5.18 -8.60
C ALA A 136 33.19 6.09 -9.84
N GLN A 137 33.86 5.72 -10.91
CA GLN A 137 33.75 6.39 -12.19
C GLN A 137 32.28 6.45 -12.65
N SER A 138 31.90 7.59 -13.23
CA SER A 138 30.59 7.76 -13.88
C SER A 138 30.36 6.65 -14.90
N LEU A 139 29.16 6.12 -14.94
CA LEU A 139 28.77 5.09 -15.93
C LEU A 139 28.87 5.60 -17.37
N TRP A 140 28.69 6.92 -17.56
CA TRP A 140 28.81 7.62 -18.86
C TRP A 140 29.60 8.92 -18.68
N PRO A 141 30.94 8.87 -18.75
CA PRO A 141 31.79 10.05 -18.50
C PRO A 141 31.52 11.22 -19.45
N ASP A 142 31.18 10.90 -20.70
CA ASP A 142 30.98 11.88 -21.76
C ASP A 142 29.57 12.48 -21.81
N LYS A 143 28.63 11.95 -21.03
CA LYS A 143 27.24 12.39 -21.02
C LYS A 143 26.76 12.75 -19.61
N LYS A 144 25.97 13.80 -19.50
CA LYS A 144 25.27 14.16 -18.26
C LYS A 144 24.07 13.25 -18.08
N LEU A 145 24.05 12.51 -16.97
CA LEU A 145 22.98 11.58 -16.65
C LEU A 145 21.79 12.31 -16.02
N LEU A 146 20.66 12.34 -16.72
CA LEU A 146 19.35 12.72 -16.20
C LEU A 146 18.64 11.44 -15.80
N LEU A 147 18.39 11.26 -14.51
CA LEU A 147 17.95 9.97 -13.96
C LEU A 147 16.51 10.07 -13.44
N SER A 148 15.66 9.14 -13.83
CA SER A 148 14.34 8.95 -13.21
C SER A 148 14.25 7.55 -12.62
N ILE A 149 13.97 7.44 -11.32
CA ILE A 149 13.82 6.15 -10.62
C ILE A 149 12.39 6.03 -10.12
N ASN A 150 11.60 5.18 -10.78
CA ASN A 150 10.20 4.93 -10.42
C ASN A 150 9.78 3.55 -10.94
N ARG A 151 8.77 2.93 -10.31
CA ARG A 151 8.10 1.77 -10.89
C ARG A 151 7.40 2.14 -12.20
N PHE A 152 7.36 1.22 -13.16
CA PHE A 152 6.66 1.41 -14.44
C PHE A 152 5.14 1.33 -14.24
N GLU A 153 4.58 2.35 -13.61
CA GLU A 153 3.16 2.49 -13.29
C GLU A 153 2.63 3.82 -13.82
N GLY A 154 1.42 3.85 -14.34
CA GLY A 154 0.83 5.06 -14.93
C GLY A 154 0.78 6.26 -13.98
N LYS A 155 0.56 6.02 -12.68
CA LYS A 155 0.55 7.08 -11.65
C LYS A 155 1.91 7.75 -11.42
N LYS A 156 3.01 7.19 -11.97
CA LYS A 156 4.36 7.77 -11.86
C LYS A 156 4.68 8.77 -12.95
N ASP A 157 3.81 8.91 -13.95
CA ASP A 157 3.86 9.92 -15.01
C ASP A 157 5.25 10.05 -15.66
N LEU A 158 5.84 8.90 -16.01
CA LEU A 158 7.17 8.84 -16.64
C LEU A 158 7.20 9.48 -18.03
N SER A 159 6.04 9.64 -18.67
CA SER A 159 5.88 10.35 -19.94
C SER A 159 6.38 11.78 -19.86
N LEU A 160 6.10 12.48 -18.77
CA LEU A 160 6.59 13.84 -18.54
C LEU A 160 8.11 13.95 -18.61
N ALA A 161 8.85 12.95 -18.10
CA ALA A 161 10.31 12.96 -18.19
C ALA A 161 10.80 12.80 -19.65
N VAL A 162 10.15 11.93 -20.44
CA VAL A 162 10.47 11.72 -21.86
C VAL A 162 10.14 12.97 -22.70
N GLU A 163 8.96 13.55 -22.48
CA GLU A 163 8.51 14.77 -23.17
C GLU A 163 9.42 15.96 -22.86
N ALA A 164 9.76 16.15 -21.59
CA ALA A 164 10.66 17.24 -21.19
C ALA A 164 12.08 17.06 -21.76
N TYR A 165 12.57 15.82 -21.83
CA TYR A 165 13.86 15.52 -22.45
C TYR A 165 13.84 15.78 -23.96
N ALA A 166 12.74 15.46 -24.64
CA ALA A 166 12.55 15.73 -26.07
C ALA A 166 12.59 17.23 -26.39
N GLY A 167 12.24 18.11 -25.43
CA GLY A 167 12.36 19.56 -25.56
C GLY A 167 13.78 20.09 -25.62
N LEU A 168 14.80 19.27 -25.29
CA LEU A 168 16.21 19.60 -25.51
C LEU A 168 16.53 19.55 -27.01
N SER A 169 17.39 20.46 -27.48
CA SER A 169 17.90 20.42 -28.87
C SER A 169 18.75 19.17 -29.11
N ALA A 170 18.92 18.76 -30.37
CA ALA A 170 19.77 17.64 -30.72
C ALA A 170 21.22 17.79 -30.19
N GLN A 171 21.76 19.01 -30.21
CA GLN A 171 23.08 19.32 -29.68
C GLN A 171 23.14 19.19 -28.15
N GLU A 172 22.08 19.53 -27.44
CA GLU A 172 21.97 19.30 -25.99
C GLU A 172 21.84 17.82 -25.65
N ARG A 173 20.99 17.09 -26.39
CA ARG A 173 20.81 15.65 -26.20
C ARG A 173 22.10 14.84 -26.46
N SER A 174 22.93 15.25 -27.41
CA SER A 174 24.22 14.58 -27.63
C SER A 174 25.14 14.58 -26.41
N LYS A 175 24.95 15.54 -25.48
CA LYS A 175 25.70 15.69 -24.23
C LYS A 175 24.95 15.15 -23.00
N ALA A 176 23.75 14.60 -23.18
CA ALA A 176 22.89 14.12 -22.11
C ALA A 176 22.40 12.71 -22.41
N ARG A 177 21.93 12.05 -21.38
CA ARG A 177 21.21 10.78 -21.47
C ARG A 177 20.10 10.78 -20.43
N LEU A 178 18.88 10.43 -20.84
CA LEU A 178 17.78 10.17 -19.93
C LEU A 178 17.78 8.66 -19.60
N VAL A 179 17.91 8.33 -18.31
CA VAL A 179 17.78 6.97 -17.83
C VAL A 179 16.52 6.86 -16.99
N ILE A 180 15.59 5.99 -17.40
CA ILE A 180 14.37 5.65 -16.67
C ILE A 180 14.57 4.25 -16.08
N ALA A 181 14.74 4.19 -14.77
CA ALA A 181 15.10 2.98 -14.05
C ALA A 181 14.04 2.65 -12.98
N GLY A 182 13.87 1.39 -12.66
CA GLY A 182 13.03 1.01 -11.51
C GLY A 182 12.35 -0.33 -11.59
N GLY A 183 11.41 -0.55 -10.69
CA GLY A 183 10.71 -1.83 -10.56
C GLY A 183 9.81 -2.12 -11.76
N TYR A 184 9.96 -3.32 -12.29
CA TYR A 184 9.16 -3.84 -13.40
C TYR A 184 8.91 -5.33 -13.19
N ASP A 185 7.67 -5.74 -13.36
CA ASP A 185 7.25 -7.14 -13.34
C ASP A 185 6.45 -7.44 -14.62
N SER A 186 6.94 -8.41 -15.41
CA SER A 186 6.28 -8.82 -16.65
C SER A 186 4.91 -9.50 -16.44
N ALA A 187 4.63 -9.99 -15.23
CA ALA A 187 3.33 -10.53 -14.87
C ALA A 187 2.29 -9.42 -14.58
N ILE A 188 2.74 -8.19 -14.35
CA ILE A 188 1.86 -7.05 -14.08
C ILE A 188 1.57 -6.31 -15.39
N HIS A 189 0.36 -6.48 -15.94
CA HIS A 189 -0.07 -5.84 -17.18
C HIS A 189 0.15 -4.32 -17.24
N GLU A 190 0.01 -3.62 -16.10
CA GLU A 190 0.24 -2.18 -16.02
C GLU A 190 1.71 -1.84 -16.30
N ASN A 191 2.65 -2.59 -15.74
CA ASN A 191 4.08 -2.37 -15.97
C ASN A 191 4.44 -2.55 -17.45
N VAL A 192 3.95 -3.64 -18.05
CA VAL A 192 4.18 -3.94 -19.49
C VAL A 192 3.58 -2.85 -20.36
N ARG A 193 2.33 -2.45 -20.10
CA ARG A 193 1.65 -1.40 -20.86
C ARG A 193 2.35 -0.04 -20.73
N THR A 194 2.76 0.34 -19.52
CA THR A 194 3.44 1.61 -19.27
C THR A 194 4.78 1.64 -20.00
N HIS A 195 5.58 0.58 -19.91
CA HIS A 195 6.86 0.50 -20.62
C HIS A 195 6.69 0.60 -22.15
N LYS A 196 5.77 -0.16 -22.75
CA LYS A 196 5.46 -0.08 -24.18
C LYS A 196 4.98 1.31 -24.61
N ALA A 197 4.16 1.95 -23.78
CA ALA A 197 3.69 3.31 -24.07
C ALA A 197 4.85 4.33 -24.06
N LEU A 198 5.83 4.17 -23.14
CA LEU A 198 7.02 5.03 -23.10
C LEU A 198 7.94 4.82 -24.30
N GLN A 199 8.10 3.58 -24.78
CA GLN A 199 8.84 3.28 -26.02
C GLN A 199 8.17 3.95 -27.22
N GLY A 200 6.86 3.76 -27.41
CA GLY A 200 6.12 4.41 -28.49
C GLY A 200 6.11 5.94 -28.40
N LEU A 201 6.12 6.51 -27.18
CA LEU A 201 6.29 7.94 -26.97
C LEU A 201 7.67 8.42 -27.43
N ALA A 202 8.75 7.73 -27.03
CA ALA A 202 10.11 8.06 -27.47
C ALA A 202 10.24 8.01 -29.00
N GLU A 203 9.70 6.97 -29.65
CA GLU A 203 9.66 6.84 -31.11
C GLU A 203 8.91 8.00 -31.78
N SER A 204 7.72 8.35 -31.25
CA SER A 204 6.91 9.45 -31.79
C SER A 204 7.63 10.81 -31.70
N LEU A 205 8.47 10.99 -30.66
CA LEU A 205 9.29 12.18 -30.43
C LEU A 205 10.67 12.10 -31.14
N LYS A 206 10.90 11.06 -31.95
CA LYS A 206 12.15 10.83 -32.68
C LYS A 206 13.39 10.72 -31.76
N LEU A 207 13.19 10.12 -30.59
CA LEU A 207 14.25 9.81 -29.64
C LEU A 207 14.70 8.36 -29.86
N THR A 208 16.00 8.14 -29.93
CA THR A 208 16.58 6.78 -29.91
C THR A 208 16.45 6.19 -28.51
N HIS A 209 16.10 4.91 -28.40
CA HIS A 209 15.96 4.27 -27.11
C HIS A 209 16.41 2.82 -27.10
N ALA A 210 16.80 2.34 -25.92
CA ALA A 210 17.09 0.92 -25.67
C ALA A 210 16.48 0.49 -24.32
N THR A 211 16.28 -0.81 -24.17
CA THR A 211 15.75 -1.40 -22.93
C THR A 211 16.66 -2.54 -22.47
N PHE A 212 17.04 -2.49 -21.21
CA PHE A 212 17.83 -3.54 -20.58
C PHE A 212 17.19 -4.05 -19.31
N LYS A 213 17.38 -5.34 -19.06
CA LYS A 213 17.17 -5.99 -17.77
C LYS A 213 18.54 -6.22 -17.13
N PRO A 214 18.93 -5.49 -16.08
CA PRO A 214 20.28 -5.57 -15.52
C PRO A 214 20.69 -6.94 -14.96
N GLN A 215 19.74 -7.85 -14.77
CA GLN A 215 20.01 -9.24 -14.39
C GLN A 215 20.62 -10.06 -15.53
N ASP A 216 20.33 -9.65 -16.79
CA ASP A 216 20.70 -10.38 -18.00
C ASP A 216 21.85 -9.69 -18.77
N THR A 217 22.31 -8.51 -18.29
CA THR A 217 23.20 -7.63 -19.06
C THR A 217 24.37 -7.14 -18.21
N SER A 218 25.58 -7.16 -18.74
CA SER A 218 26.74 -6.60 -18.05
C SER A 218 26.70 -5.06 -17.99
N LEU A 219 27.34 -4.48 -16.97
CA LEU A 219 27.45 -3.02 -16.88
C LEU A 219 28.24 -2.41 -18.06
N THR A 220 29.11 -3.20 -18.69
CA THR A 220 29.90 -2.80 -19.87
C THR A 220 28.97 -2.59 -21.07
N ASP A 221 27.98 -3.46 -21.26
CA ASP A 221 27.02 -3.35 -22.35
C ASP A 221 26.14 -2.10 -22.22
N LEU A 222 25.77 -1.73 -20.97
CA LEU A 222 25.01 -0.51 -20.70
C LEU A 222 25.78 0.75 -21.09
N SER A 223 27.10 0.75 -21.03
CA SER A 223 27.95 1.93 -21.32
C SER A 223 28.15 2.16 -22.82
N THR A 224 28.05 1.11 -23.65
CA THR A 224 28.33 1.17 -25.09
C THR A 224 27.15 1.67 -25.92
N GLU A 225 25.92 1.52 -25.45
CA GLU A 225 24.74 2.00 -26.18
C GLU A 225 24.68 3.51 -26.28
N ASP A 226 24.63 4.02 -27.51
CA ASP A 226 24.49 5.46 -27.78
C ASP A 226 23.05 5.83 -28.14
N VAL A 227 22.21 5.90 -27.10
CA VAL A 227 20.79 6.25 -27.21
C VAL A 227 20.42 7.46 -26.36
N ASP A 228 19.36 8.16 -26.76
CA ASP A 228 18.78 9.29 -26.03
C ASP A 228 18.14 8.84 -24.70
N VAL A 229 17.34 7.78 -24.74
CA VAL A 229 16.59 7.27 -23.60
C VAL A 229 16.94 5.80 -23.33
N LEU A 230 17.32 5.50 -22.10
CA LEU A 230 17.63 4.15 -21.65
C LEU A 230 16.62 3.70 -20.59
N PHE A 231 15.90 2.63 -20.87
CA PHE A 231 14.99 1.98 -19.93
C PHE A 231 15.70 0.83 -19.21
N LEU A 232 15.81 0.90 -17.89
CA LEU A 232 16.38 -0.13 -17.04
C LEU A 232 15.30 -0.79 -16.17
N LEU A 233 14.97 -2.03 -16.50
CA LEU A 233 13.88 -2.77 -15.86
C LEU A 233 14.40 -3.60 -14.68
N SER A 234 13.76 -3.47 -13.51
CA SER A 234 14.07 -4.24 -12.27
C SER A 234 15.52 -4.04 -11.79
N VAL A 235 15.90 -2.78 -11.60
CA VAL A 235 17.26 -2.38 -11.22
C VAL A 235 17.64 -2.88 -9.82
N PRO A 236 18.73 -3.64 -9.66
CA PRO A 236 19.28 -4.04 -8.36
C PRO A 236 19.73 -2.83 -7.54
N GLN A 237 19.76 -3.00 -6.20
CA GLN A 237 20.11 -1.90 -5.29
C GLN A 237 21.52 -1.33 -5.54
N GLU A 238 22.48 -2.18 -5.87
CA GLU A 238 23.86 -1.76 -6.18
C GLU A 238 23.93 -0.88 -7.42
N LEU A 239 23.23 -1.28 -8.50
CA LEU A 239 23.17 -0.48 -9.73
C LEU A 239 22.41 0.83 -9.49
N LYS A 240 21.34 0.80 -8.68
CA LYS A 240 20.61 2.01 -8.27
C LYS A 240 21.54 3.00 -7.57
N ALA A 241 22.37 2.53 -6.65
CA ALA A 241 23.34 3.38 -5.95
C ALA A 241 24.36 4.00 -6.93
N ARG A 242 24.89 3.22 -7.86
CA ARG A 242 25.81 3.73 -8.90
C ARG A 242 25.15 4.72 -9.85
N LEU A 243 23.89 4.49 -10.26
CA LEU A 243 23.12 5.44 -11.07
C LEU A 243 22.94 6.76 -10.34
N LEU A 244 22.58 6.72 -9.04
CA LEU A 244 22.46 7.93 -8.22
C LEU A 244 23.79 8.68 -8.10
N GLN A 245 24.89 7.99 -7.87
CA GLN A 245 26.23 8.61 -7.79
C GLN A 245 26.68 9.23 -9.12
N SER A 246 26.26 8.65 -10.25
CA SER A 246 26.60 9.14 -11.60
C SER A 246 25.64 10.24 -12.09
N ALA A 247 24.50 10.44 -11.43
CA ALA A 247 23.47 11.36 -11.90
C ALA A 247 23.87 12.82 -11.74
N SER A 248 23.55 13.62 -12.75
CA SER A 248 23.69 15.08 -12.72
C SER A 248 22.40 15.77 -12.27
N LEU A 249 21.27 15.11 -12.42
CA LEU A 249 19.93 15.55 -12.00
C LEU A 249 19.01 14.35 -11.82
N LEU A 250 18.28 14.28 -10.70
CA LEU A 250 17.15 13.38 -10.58
C LEU A 250 15.89 14.06 -11.12
N VAL A 251 15.12 13.35 -11.96
CA VAL A 251 13.84 13.78 -12.53
C VAL A 251 12.73 12.93 -11.91
N TYR A 252 11.95 13.54 -11.01
CA TYR A 252 10.93 12.83 -10.22
C TYR A 252 9.53 13.34 -10.55
N THR A 253 8.84 12.62 -11.41
CA THR A 253 7.57 13.00 -12.04
C THR A 253 6.28 12.64 -11.28
N PRO A 254 6.25 11.75 -10.27
CA PRO A 254 5.01 11.37 -9.61
C PRO A 254 4.23 12.55 -9.03
N THR A 255 2.97 12.64 -9.39
CA THR A 255 2.02 13.58 -8.77
C THR A 255 1.37 12.93 -7.54
N ASN A 256 1.05 13.72 -6.52
CA ASN A 256 0.40 13.26 -5.30
C ASN A 256 1.12 12.11 -4.58
N GLU A 257 2.45 12.09 -4.67
CA GLU A 257 3.26 11.13 -3.92
C GLU A 257 3.12 11.38 -2.41
N HIS A 258 2.99 10.33 -1.63
CA HIS A 258 2.72 10.44 -0.19
C HIS A 258 3.89 11.07 0.57
N PHE A 259 5.11 10.76 0.17
CA PHE A 259 6.34 11.33 0.72
C PHE A 259 7.46 11.42 -0.32
N GLY A 260 7.83 10.30 -0.96
CA GLY A 260 8.88 10.26 -1.97
C GLY A 260 10.28 10.04 -1.37
N ILE A 261 10.66 8.78 -1.17
CA ILE A 261 12.00 8.42 -0.66
C ILE A 261 13.09 8.64 -1.71
N VAL A 262 12.80 8.39 -2.99
CA VAL A 262 13.79 8.50 -4.08
C VAL A 262 14.41 9.90 -4.20
N PRO A 263 13.68 11.01 -4.10
CA PRO A 263 14.26 12.34 -3.98
C PRO A 263 15.28 12.48 -2.84
N LEU A 264 15.00 11.88 -1.68
CA LEU A 264 15.93 11.94 -0.54
C LEU A 264 17.20 11.10 -0.78
N GLU A 265 17.08 9.95 -1.43
CA GLU A 265 18.22 9.12 -1.82
C GLU A 265 19.14 9.88 -2.81
N ALA A 266 18.55 10.62 -3.76
CA ALA A 266 19.30 11.46 -4.69
C ALA A 266 19.98 12.63 -3.98
N MET A 267 19.26 13.34 -3.12
CA MET A 267 19.81 14.42 -2.31
C MET A 267 20.94 13.91 -1.40
N LEU A 268 20.83 12.72 -0.82
CA LEU A 268 21.87 12.09 -0.03
C LEU A 268 23.13 11.80 -0.85
N ALA A 269 22.96 11.41 -2.12
CA ALA A 269 24.06 11.25 -3.07
C ALA A 269 24.63 12.61 -3.59
N GLY A 270 24.09 13.74 -3.12
CA GLY A 270 24.52 15.07 -3.57
C GLY A 270 23.97 15.48 -4.94
N VAL A 271 22.91 14.83 -5.41
CA VAL A 271 22.29 15.08 -6.71
C VAL A 271 21.11 16.04 -6.54
N PRO A 272 21.09 17.18 -7.29
CA PRO A 272 19.93 18.05 -7.35
C PRO A 272 18.68 17.31 -7.86
N VAL A 273 17.50 17.71 -7.39
CA VAL A 273 16.25 17.06 -7.74
C VAL A 273 15.32 18.02 -8.47
N LEU A 274 14.75 17.58 -9.59
CA LEU A 274 13.60 18.20 -10.24
C LEU A 274 12.37 17.35 -9.95
N ALA A 275 11.38 17.90 -9.27
CA ALA A 275 10.18 17.17 -8.90
C ALA A 275 8.90 17.97 -9.16
N THR A 276 7.75 17.27 -9.09
CA THR A 276 6.43 17.91 -9.13
C THR A 276 6.21 18.80 -7.91
N ASN A 277 5.49 19.90 -8.10
CA ASN A 277 5.10 20.80 -7.01
C ASN A 277 3.82 20.34 -6.30
N THR A 278 3.67 19.02 -6.07
CA THR A 278 2.51 18.40 -5.42
C THR A 278 2.95 17.28 -4.48
N GLY A 279 2.16 17.04 -3.44
CA GLY A 279 2.40 15.92 -2.53
C GLY A 279 3.65 16.05 -1.66
N GLY A 280 4.30 14.92 -1.39
CA GLY A 280 5.49 14.81 -0.55
C GLY A 280 6.70 15.62 -0.99
N PRO A 281 7.00 15.79 -2.30
CA PRO A 281 8.09 16.64 -2.77
C PRO A 281 8.06 18.08 -2.23
N LEU A 282 6.88 18.65 -1.97
CA LEU A 282 6.74 19.97 -1.33
C LEU A 282 7.35 20.02 0.08
N GLU A 283 7.50 18.89 0.73
CA GLU A 283 8.04 18.79 2.10
C GLU A 283 9.52 18.42 2.11
N THR A 284 9.96 17.67 1.10
CA THR A 284 11.32 17.15 1.04
C THR A 284 12.28 18.09 0.30
N ILE A 285 11.80 18.86 -0.69
CA ILE A 285 12.62 19.72 -1.54
C ILE A 285 12.35 21.20 -1.23
N TYR A 286 13.40 21.98 -1.07
CA TYR A 286 13.34 23.44 -1.06
C TYR A 286 13.62 23.98 -2.47
N ASP A 287 12.58 24.57 -3.11
CA ASP A 287 12.70 25.10 -4.47
C ASP A 287 13.81 26.14 -4.58
N GLY A 288 14.67 25.97 -5.57
CA GLY A 288 15.84 26.83 -5.81
C GLY A 288 17.03 26.59 -4.86
N ARG A 289 16.90 25.79 -3.80
CA ARG A 289 17.95 25.55 -2.81
C ARG A 289 18.48 24.10 -2.79
N THR A 290 17.59 23.11 -2.77
CA THR A 290 17.96 21.69 -2.77
C THR A 290 17.53 20.98 -4.05
N GLY A 291 16.80 21.67 -4.91
CA GLY A 291 16.24 21.17 -6.15
C GLY A 291 15.23 22.15 -6.73
N TRP A 292 14.40 21.70 -7.63
CA TRP A 292 13.34 22.47 -8.28
C TRP A 292 11.99 21.77 -8.17
N LEU A 293 10.96 22.56 -7.91
CA LEU A 293 9.57 22.13 -7.90
C LEU A 293 8.84 22.75 -9.09
N ARG A 294 8.32 21.92 -9.99
CA ARG A 294 7.65 22.41 -11.22
C ARG A 294 6.29 21.75 -11.40
N SER A 295 5.36 22.51 -11.98
CA SER A 295 4.05 21.96 -12.33
C SER A 295 4.20 20.88 -13.40
N PRO A 296 3.54 19.70 -13.25
CA PRO A 296 3.57 18.65 -14.26
C PRO A 296 2.92 19.09 -15.59
N SER A 297 2.04 20.09 -15.57
CA SER A 297 1.40 20.63 -16.77
C SER A 297 2.26 21.62 -17.57
N LYS A 298 3.47 21.96 -17.10
CA LYS A 298 4.38 22.94 -17.73
C LYS A 298 5.68 22.25 -18.14
N THR A 299 5.60 21.36 -19.12
CA THR A 299 6.72 20.53 -19.62
C THR A 299 7.96 21.37 -19.99
N GLU A 300 7.74 22.57 -20.54
CA GLU A 300 8.84 23.50 -20.88
C GLU A 300 9.71 23.88 -19.68
N GLN A 301 9.09 24.09 -18.50
CA GLN A 301 9.85 24.38 -17.27
C GLN A 301 10.71 23.20 -16.82
N TRP A 302 10.28 21.97 -17.12
CA TRP A 302 11.06 20.75 -16.86
C TRP A 302 12.26 20.68 -17.80
N THR A 303 12.05 20.96 -19.09
CA THR A 303 13.13 21.06 -20.09
C THR A 303 14.19 22.10 -19.68
N ASP A 304 13.76 23.27 -19.22
CA ASP A 304 14.67 24.34 -18.80
C ASP A 304 15.54 23.92 -17.59
N VAL A 305 14.99 23.14 -16.67
CA VAL A 305 15.76 22.59 -15.56
C VAL A 305 16.70 21.47 -16.04
N MET A 306 16.22 20.57 -16.92
CA MET A 306 17.05 19.51 -17.50
C MET A 306 18.26 20.05 -18.30
N ARG A 307 18.16 21.25 -18.84
CA ARG A 307 19.23 21.94 -19.55
C ARG A 307 20.37 22.40 -18.63
N LYS A 308 20.08 22.69 -17.34
CA LYS A 308 21.07 23.27 -16.41
C LYS A 308 22.34 22.42 -16.24
N PRO A 309 22.30 21.08 -16.12
CA PRO A 309 23.51 20.25 -16.06
C PRO A 309 24.41 20.34 -17.31
N LEU A 310 23.87 20.79 -18.44
CA LEU A 310 24.56 20.85 -19.72
C LEU A 310 25.32 22.19 -19.89
N ILE A 311 25.04 23.15 -19.01
CA ILE A 311 25.64 24.50 -19.03
C ILE A 311 26.85 24.53 -18.09
N PRO A 312 28.09 24.68 -18.57
CA PRO A 312 29.28 24.63 -17.72
C PRO A 312 29.26 25.65 -16.57
N SER A 313 28.75 26.85 -16.79
CA SER A 313 28.64 27.90 -15.77
C SER A 313 27.65 27.57 -14.64
N SER A 314 26.82 26.57 -14.79
CA SER A 314 25.91 26.11 -13.76
C SER A 314 26.52 25.06 -12.80
N ALA A 315 27.69 24.52 -13.09
CA ALA A 315 28.28 23.40 -12.36
C ALA A 315 28.45 23.68 -10.86
N ASP A 316 29.00 24.83 -10.49
CA ASP A 316 29.21 25.21 -9.08
C ASP A 316 27.87 25.38 -8.34
N GLY A 317 26.87 25.97 -9.02
CA GLY A 317 25.52 26.13 -8.47
C GLY A 317 24.86 24.78 -8.21
N LEU A 318 24.98 23.83 -9.14
CA LEU A 318 24.46 22.47 -9.00
C LEU A 318 25.14 21.71 -7.87
N LYS A 319 26.47 21.82 -7.75
CA LYS A 319 27.25 21.23 -6.67
C LYS A 319 26.81 21.75 -5.30
N LYS A 320 26.67 23.08 -5.16
CA LYS A 320 26.15 23.69 -3.91
C LYS A 320 24.73 23.24 -3.60
N MET A 321 23.86 23.13 -4.61
CA MET A 321 22.49 22.64 -4.45
C MET A 321 22.47 21.18 -3.98
N GLY A 322 23.28 20.32 -4.57
CA GLY A 322 23.42 18.92 -4.16
C GLY A 322 23.93 18.80 -2.72
N GLN A 323 24.93 19.59 -2.34
CA GLN A 323 25.44 19.65 -0.97
C GLN A 323 24.36 20.10 0.02
N SER A 324 23.62 21.17 -0.28
CA SER A 324 22.49 21.62 0.56
C SER A 324 21.41 20.54 0.69
N GLY A 325 21.19 19.79 -0.38
CA GLY A 325 20.28 18.64 -0.36
C GLY A 325 20.74 17.54 0.62
N ARG A 326 22.02 17.16 0.52
CA ARG A 326 22.63 16.15 1.42
C ARG A 326 22.56 16.58 2.88
N GLU A 327 22.96 17.82 3.19
CA GLU A 327 22.91 18.38 4.55
C GLU A 327 21.49 18.32 5.12
N ARG A 328 20.48 18.69 4.31
CA ARG A 328 19.08 18.59 4.70
C ARG A 328 18.64 17.17 5.03
N VAL A 329 19.02 16.21 4.19
CA VAL A 329 18.68 14.79 4.42
C VAL A 329 19.28 14.27 5.73
N LEU A 330 20.57 14.56 5.98
CA LEU A 330 21.24 14.16 7.19
C LEU A 330 20.61 14.78 8.44
N ALA A 331 20.17 16.03 8.36
CA ALA A 331 19.57 16.76 9.48
C ALA A 331 18.13 16.35 9.78
N GLU A 332 17.31 16.14 8.74
CA GLU A 332 15.85 16.02 8.92
C GLU A 332 15.29 14.62 8.61
N PHE A 333 15.98 13.82 7.77
CA PHE A 333 15.47 12.54 7.26
C PHE A 333 16.41 11.36 7.53
N SER A 334 17.34 11.51 8.46
CA SER A 334 18.22 10.42 8.89
C SER A 334 17.50 9.43 9.80
N GLN A 335 18.00 8.20 9.84
CA GLN A 335 17.50 7.16 10.76
C GLN A 335 17.56 7.63 12.22
N THR A 336 18.64 8.29 12.63
CA THR A 336 18.78 8.86 13.97
C THR A 336 17.66 9.84 14.30
N LYS A 337 17.32 10.74 13.34
CA LYS A 337 16.25 11.72 13.54
C LYS A 337 14.89 11.07 13.68
N MET A 338 14.58 10.10 12.82
CA MET A 338 13.33 9.35 12.89
C MET A 338 13.21 8.61 14.23
N THR A 339 14.26 7.92 14.67
CA THR A 339 14.30 7.20 15.96
C THR A 339 14.06 8.16 17.14
N GLN A 340 14.74 9.30 17.18
CA GLN A 340 14.53 10.31 18.22
C GLN A 340 13.10 10.81 18.29
N LEU A 341 12.46 11.04 17.14
CA LEU A 341 11.07 11.50 17.08
C LEU A 341 10.09 10.41 17.53
N PHE A 342 10.35 9.13 17.21
CA PHE A 342 9.55 8.03 17.71
C PHE A 342 9.74 7.82 19.20
N ASP A 343 10.97 7.87 19.70
CA ASP A 343 11.25 7.75 21.14
C ASP A 343 10.51 8.83 21.94
N HIS A 344 10.62 10.09 21.51
CA HIS A 344 9.89 11.19 22.13
C HIS A 344 8.37 10.96 22.10
N GLU A 345 7.82 10.48 20.97
CA GLU A 345 6.39 10.23 20.86
C GLU A 345 5.93 9.05 21.72
N ILE A 346 6.72 7.98 21.79
CA ILE A 346 6.47 6.84 22.69
C ILE A 346 6.45 7.30 24.14
N GLN A 347 7.48 8.04 24.59
CA GLN A 347 7.55 8.56 25.95
C GLN A 347 6.34 9.46 26.26
N ARG A 348 5.97 10.35 25.33
CA ARG A 348 4.78 11.21 25.48
C ARG A 348 3.51 10.38 25.65
N VAL A 349 3.33 9.32 24.87
CA VAL A 349 2.12 8.48 24.91
C VAL A 349 2.06 7.68 26.22
N VAL A 350 3.19 7.14 26.66
CA VAL A 350 3.29 6.39 27.93
C VAL A 350 2.97 7.29 29.12
N GLN A 351 3.52 8.51 29.12
CA GLN A 351 3.33 9.47 30.23
C GLN A 351 1.97 10.20 30.18
N SER A 352 1.24 10.09 29.05
CA SER A 352 -0.04 10.78 28.90
C SER A 352 -1.08 10.24 29.86
N THR A 353 -1.68 11.15 30.64
CA THR A 353 -2.85 10.94 31.49
C THR A 353 -4.16 11.26 30.77
N ASP A 354 -4.09 11.65 29.51
CA ASP A 354 -5.27 11.98 28.71
C ASP A 354 -6.26 10.83 28.66
N ALA A 355 -7.55 11.18 28.62
CA ALA A 355 -8.61 10.18 28.44
C ALA A 355 -8.38 9.41 27.13
N ARG A 356 -8.29 8.11 27.27
CA ARG A 356 -8.09 7.22 26.11
C ARG A 356 -9.31 7.22 25.19
N PRO A 357 -9.14 7.18 23.87
CA PRO A 357 -10.27 7.04 22.96
C PRO A 357 -11.13 5.83 23.33
N LYS A 358 -12.44 5.97 23.34
CA LYS A 358 -13.33 4.81 23.56
C LYS A 358 -13.13 3.80 22.41
N VAL A 359 -12.94 2.53 22.73
CA VAL A 359 -12.78 1.46 21.74
C VAL A 359 -14.07 1.28 20.95
N MET A 360 -15.21 1.39 21.63
CA MET A 360 -16.53 1.35 20.99
C MET A 360 -17.45 2.40 21.60
N PRO A 361 -18.36 2.99 20.81
CA PRO A 361 -19.47 3.75 21.37
C PRO A 361 -20.42 2.83 22.15
N GLU A 362 -21.04 3.33 23.18
CA GLU A 362 -21.91 2.55 24.09
C GLU A 362 -23.04 1.82 23.36
N TRP A 363 -23.62 2.46 22.34
CA TRP A 363 -24.66 1.83 21.52
C TRP A 363 -24.17 0.60 20.75
N LEU A 364 -22.87 0.57 20.35
CA LEU A 364 -22.29 -0.58 19.65
C LEU A 364 -22.01 -1.75 20.60
N TYR A 365 -21.63 -1.46 21.86
CA TYR A 365 -21.58 -2.48 22.90
C TYR A 365 -22.95 -3.10 23.10
N ALA A 366 -23.99 -2.28 23.23
CA ALA A 366 -25.37 -2.75 23.38
C ALA A 366 -25.80 -3.61 22.18
N LEU A 367 -25.51 -3.16 20.95
CA LEU A 367 -25.80 -3.93 19.74
C LEU A 367 -25.08 -5.29 19.71
N LEU A 368 -23.79 -5.33 20.05
CA LEU A 368 -23.03 -6.56 20.10
C LEU A 368 -23.56 -7.54 21.16
N TRP A 369 -23.97 -7.03 22.33
CA TRP A 369 -24.63 -7.86 23.34
C TRP A 369 -25.97 -8.39 22.86
N ILE A 370 -26.78 -7.57 22.19
CA ILE A 370 -28.04 -8.00 21.59
C ILE A 370 -27.78 -9.11 20.56
N LEU A 371 -26.81 -8.94 19.66
CA LEU A 371 -26.45 -9.95 18.66
C LEU A 371 -25.87 -11.21 19.30
N ALA A 372 -25.05 -11.08 20.34
CA ALA A 372 -24.49 -12.22 21.07
C ALA A 372 -25.55 -13.06 21.76
N ILE A 373 -26.68 -12.48 22.14
CA ILE A 373 -27.83 -13.18 22.72
C ILE A 373 -28.78 -13.65 21.62
N ALA A 374 -29.10 -12.81 20.65
CA ALA A 374 -30.07 -13.10 19.60
C ALA A 374 -29.63 -14.26 18.66
N ILE A 375 -28.35 -14.25 18.25
CA ILE A 375 -27.83 -15.27 17.30
C ILE A 375 -27.94 -16.72 17.92
N PRO A 376 -27.45 -16.97 19.14
CA PRO A 376 -27.64 -18.28 19.77
C PRO A 376 -29.11 -18.63 20.02
N ALA A 377 -29.93 -17.65 20.39
CA ALA A 377 -31.37 -17.86 20.59
C ALA A 377 -32.08 -18.26 19.29
N ILE A 378 -31.77 -17.55 18.18
CA ILE A 378 -32.29 -17.88 16.84
C ILE A 378 -31.80 -19.28 16.41
N ALA A 379 -30.52 -19.58 16.60
CA ALA A 379 -29.96 -20.90 16.27
C ALA A 379 -30.61 -22.02 17.09
N LEU A 380 -30.90 -21.75 18.38
CA LEU A 380 -31.59 -22.70 19.25
C LEU A 380 -33.05 -22.91 18.81
N THR A 381 -33.77 -21.82 18.50
CA THR A 381 -35.16 -21.92 18.01
C THR A 381 -35.23 -22.66 16.69
N MET A 382 -34.32 -22.40 15.74
CA MET A 382 -34.25 -23.15 14.49
C MET A 382 -33.97 -24.63 14.71
N LYS A 383 -33.05 -24.95 15.63
CA LYS A 383 -32.76 -26.36 15.98
C LYS A 383 -33.94 -27.06 16.60
N VAL A 384 -34.68 -26.39 17.49
CA VAL A 384 -35.90 -26.93 18.11
C VAL A 384 -37.01 -27.10 17.06
N MET A 385 -37.21 -26.13 16.18
CA MET A 385 -38.18 -26.26 15.07
C MET A 385 -37.81 -27.42 14.14
N TRP A 386 -36.55 -27.56 13.78
CA TRP A 386 -36.08 -28.63 12.92
C TRP A 386 -36.28 -29.99 13.58
N TRP A 387 -35.99 -30.13 14.89
CA TRP A 387 -36.26 -31.33 15.68
C TRP A 387 -37.76 -31.66 15.78
N ALA A 388 -38.62 -30.64 15.92
CA ALA A 388 -40.07 -30.84 15.94
C ALA A 388 -40.60 -31.36 14.58
N ILE A 389 -40.12 -30.80 13.47
CA ILE A 389 -40.48 -31.23 12.10
C ILE A 389 -40.01 -32.69 11.87
N ASP A 390 -38.81 -33.04 12.28
CA ASP A 390 -38.22 -34.37 12.12
C ASP A 390 -38.99 -35.43 12.94
N THR A 391 -39.40 -35.08 14.18
CA THR A 391 -40.23 -35.96 15.02
C THR A 391 -41.64 -36.15 14.50
N ASP A 392 -42.26 -35.14 13.90
CA ASP A 392 -43.59 -35.26 13.28
C ASP A 392 -43.56 -36.08 11.98
N GLN A 393 -42.52 -35.94 11.17
CA GLN A 393 -42.28 -36.79 10.00
C GLN A 393 -42.04 -38.26 10.39
N ALA A 394 -41.27 -38.50 11.46
CA ALA A 394 -41.03 -39.85 11.96
C ALA A 394 -42.30 -40.52 12.46
N LYS A 395 -43.19 -39.81 13.18
CA LYS A 395 -44.49 -40.29 13.61
C LYS A 395 -45.43 -40.58 12.42
N ALA A 396 -45.48 -39.68 11.43
CA ALA A 396 -46.27 -39.90 10.22
C ALA A 396 -45.81 -41.13 9.42
N ALA A 397 -44.50 -41.35 9.33
CA ALA A 397 -43.92 -42.53 8.69
C ALA A 397 -44.25 -43.82 9.46
N GLU A 398 -44.25 -43.79 10.78
CA GLU A 398 -44.63 -44.93 11.64
C GLU A 398 -46.12 -45.29 11.51
N GLU A 399 -47.00 -44.27 11.44
CA GLU A 399 -48.44 -44.48 11.19
C GLU A 399 -48.71 -45.08 9.80
N LEU A 400 -48.05 -44.60 8.77
CA LEU A 400 -48.12 -45.15 7.43
C LEU A 400 -47.63 -46.61 7.38
N LEU A 401 -46.55 -46.92 8.09
CA LEU A 401 -46.05 -48.31 8.18
C LEU A 401 -47.00 -49.23 8.90
N LYS A 402 -47.66 -48.78 9.98
CA LYS A 402 -48.72 -49.55 10.69
C LYS A 402 -49.92 -49.79 9.79
N SER A 403 -50.39 -48.74 9.09
CA SER A 403 -51.55 -48.94 8.18
C SER A 403 -51.22 -49.88 7.01
N ALA A 404 -49.99 -49.80 6.48
CA ALA A 404 -49.52 -50.70 5.41
C ALA A 404 -49.41 -52.16 5.91
N THR A 405 -48.96 -52.41 7.16
CA THR A 405 -48.89 -53.74 7.75
C THR A 405 -50.27 -54.34 8.09
N GLU A 406 -51.21 -53.52 8.56
CA GLU A 406 -52.59 -53.94 8.78
C GLU A 406 -53.29 -54.26 7.45
N THR A 407 -53.07 -53.47 6.40
CA THR A 407 -53.64 -53.79 5.08
C THR A 407 -53.03 -55.08 4.51
N ALA A 408 -51.73 -55.31 4.65
CA ALA A 408 -51.06 -56.51 4.20
C ALA A 408 -51.60 -57.78 4.98
N ALA A 409 -51.82 -57.63 6.29
CA ALA A 409 -52.40 -58.70 7.11
C ALA A 409 -53.82 -58.99 6.71
N SER A 410 -54.68 -58.01 6.41
CA SER A 410 -56.04 -58.20 5.93
C SER A 410 -56.09 -58.85 4.55
N VAL A 411 -55.22 -58.52 3.64
CA VAL A 411 -55.08 -59.17 2.33
C VAL A 411 -54.58 -60.56 2.45
N ALA A 412 -53.64 -60.85 3.35
CA ALA A 412 -53.19 -62.23 3.63
C ALA A 412 -54.29 -63.10 4.25
N SER A 413 -55.10 -62.55 5.15
CA SER A 413 -56.24 -63.25 5.75
C SER A 413 -57.35 -63.52 4.74
N SER A 414 -57.63 -62.60 3.83
CA SER A 414 -58.58 -62.76 2.73
C SER A 414 -58.14 -63.84 1.71
N ALA A 415 -56.85 -63.87 1.42
CA ALA A 415 -56.22 -64.85 0.53
C ALA A 415 -56.22 -66.26 1.19
N ALA A 416 -56.05 -66.40 2.52
CA ALA A 416 -56.14 -67.64 3.26
C ALA A 416 -57.57 -68.18 3.33
N SER A 417 -58.56 -67.24 3.44
CA SER A 417 -60.00 -67.64 3.44
C SER A 417 -60.47 -68.07 2.05
N SER A 418 -59.98 -67.50 0.96
CA SER A 418 -60.26 -67.93 -0.39
C SER A 418 -59.59 -69.26 -0.78
N ALA A 419 -58.43 -69.59 -0.16
CA ALA A 419 -57.76 -70.84 -0.39
C ALA A 419 -58.44 -72.04 0.39
N SER A 420 -59.08 -71.71 1.53
CA SER A 420 -59.82 -72.73 2.29
C SER A 420 -61.23 -73.10 1.70
N SER A 421 -61.78 -72.23 0.85
CA SER A 421 -63.07 -72.48 0.16
C SER A 421 -62.93 -73.28 -1.14
N SER A 422 -61.71 -73.51 -1.63
CA SER A 422 -61.44 -74.28 -2.86
C SER A 422 -61.06 -75.71 -2.65
N HIS A 423 -61.11 -76.27 -1.34
CA HIS A 423 -60.83 -77.66 -1.00
C HIS A 423 -62.05 -78.43 -0.46
N GLY A 424 -63.26 -77.95 -0.78
CA GLY A 424 -64.52 -78.57 -0.33
C GLY A 424 -65.46 -79.06 -1.45
N GLU A 425 -64.90 -79.43 -2.64
CA GLU A 425 -65.65 -80.20 -3.61
C GLU A 425 -64.68 -81.05 -4.45
N LEU A 426 -64.51 -82.32 -3.97
CA LEU A 426 -64.29 -83.49 -4.78
C LEU A 426 -64.48 -84.77 -3.88
#